data_c9456eb0c887905fc583b24967384b22
#
_entry.id   c9456eb0c887905fc583b24967384b22
#
_cell.length_a   1.000
_cell.length_b   1.000
_cell.length_c   1.000
_cell.angle_alpha   90.00
_cell.angle_beta   90.00
_cell.angle_gamma   90.00
#
_symmetry.space_group_name_H-M   'P 1'
#
loop_
_entity.id
_entity.type
_entity.pdbx_description
1 polymer ?
#
loop_
_entity_poly.entity_id
_entity_poly.type
_entity_poly.pdbx_seq_one_letter_code
_entity_poly.pdbx_strand_id
1 'polypeptide(L)'
;MSAKTTKMLLIRAMLKLVRAQKFSAITIDDICEKAGVSSRTFYRYYSDKHALLKDVFVECFFSKISADEDKDPWDITEEICGQIYSDKDFFNHSFEVKGQNGFWEEVKTILMPYFQRSFPSVGEADRMRDFFIETDIYRELSLIEEWIREGMKITPAEFASALRSSYIIYATWITEVATGKPASDFPQEMLEPIRFIKK
;
A
#
# COMPACT_ATOMS: atom_id res chain seq x y z
N MET A 1 -17.80 -18.62 22.51
CA MET A 1 -17.09 -17.42 22.07
C MET A 1 -17.96 -16.67 21.06
N SER A 2 -17.98 -15.33 21.11
CA SER A 2 -18.71 -14.56 20.09
C SER A 2 -18.00 -14.66 18.72
N ALA A 3 -18.75 -14.48 17.63
CA ALA A 3 -18.19 -14.49 16.28
C ALA A 3 -17.04 -13.47 16.11
N LYS A 4 -17.20 -12.26 16.67
CA LYS A 4 -16.18 -11.20 16.67
C LYS A 4 -14.90 -11.64 17.41
N THR A 5 -15.03 -12.34 18.54
CA THR A 5 -13.89 -12.83 19.31
C THR A 5 -13.10 -13.88 18.53
N THR A 6 -13.77 -14.83 17.87
CA THR A 6 -13.11 -15.87 17.06
C THR A 6 -12.36 -15.27 15.87
N LYS A 7 -12.97 -14.31 15.16
CA LYS A 7 -12.34 -13.61 14.04
C LYS A 7 -11.04 -12.93 14.49
N MET A 8 -11.07 -12.22 15.62
CA MET A 8 -9.88 -11.56 16.18
C MET A 8 -8.79 -12.53 16.64
N LEU A 9 -9.15 -13.74 17.13
CA LEU A 9 -8.16 -14.77 17.45
C LEU A 9 -7.42 -15.25 16.20
N LEU A 10 -8.14 -15.49 15.10
CA LEU A 10 -7.57 -15.90 13.82
C LEU A 10 -6.65 -14.80 13.24
N ILE A 11 -7.09 -13.54 13.27
CA ILE A 11 -6.28 -12.38 12.82
C ILE A 11 -4.98 -12.28 13.63
N ARG A 12 -5.04 -12.36 14.94
CA ARG A 12 -3.86 -12.31 15.81
C ARG A 12 -2.92 -13.50 15.62
N ALA A 13 -3.47 -14.68 15.39
CA ALA A 13 -2.69 -15.88 15.10
C ALA A 13 -1.91 -15.72 13.79
N MET A 14 -2.60 -15.32 12.72
CA MET A 14 -1.98 -15.08 11.42
C MET A 14 -0.90 -13.99 11.50
N LEU A 15 -1.19 -12.85 12.13
CA LEU A 15 -0.20 -11.77 12.30
C LEU A 15 1.08 -12.27 12.98
N LYS A 16 0.96 -13.07 14.03
CA LYS A 16 2.12 -13.64 14.73
C LYS A 16 2.89 -14.64 13.87
N LEU A 17 2.20 -15.46 13.10
CA LEU A 17 2.83 -16.45 12.23
C LEU A 17 3.58 -15.76 11.07
N VAL A 18 2.97 -14.78 10.42
CA VAL A 18 3.62 -14.04 9.31
C VAL A 18 4.85 -13.25 9.80
N ARG A 19 4.83 -12.71 11.02
CA ARG A 19 6.03 -12.08 11.60
C ARG A 19 7.17 -13.08 11.82
N ALA A 20 6.85 -14.34 12.08
CA ALA A 20 7.84 -15.35 12.41
C ALA A 20 8.39 -16.12 11.21
N GLN A 21 7.60 -16.23 10.12
CA GLN A 21 7.97 -17.02 8.96
C GLN A 21 7.22 -16.56 7.70
N LYS A 22 7.73 -16.99 6.54
CA LYS A 22 7.14 -16.69 5.24
C LYS A 22 5.70 -17.18 5.14
N PHE A 23 4.83 -16.33 4.60
CA PHE A 23 3.40 -16.66 4.43
C PHE A 23 3.17 -17.96 3.63
N SER A 24 4.01 -18.24 2.63
CA SER A 24 3.95 -19.47 1.84
C SER A 24 4.07 -20.73 2.69
N ALA A 25 4.87 -20.70 3.75
CA ALA A 25 5.09 -21.83 4.66
C ALA A 25 3.97 -22.03 5.69
N ILE A 26 3.10 -21.04 5.90
CA ILE A 26 2.03 -21.13 6.89
C ILE A 26 0.87 -21.97 6.35
N THR A 27 0.45 -22.97 7.13
CA THR A 27 -0.73 -23.81 6.86
C THR A 27 -1.96 -23.34 7.64
N ILE A 28 -3.15 -23.80 7.22
CA ILE A 28 -4.40 -23.54 7.98
C ILE A 28 -4.34 -24.22 9.35
N ASP A 29 -3.70 -25.38 9.46
CA ASP A 29 -3.55 -26.09 10.72
C ASP A 29 -2.68 -25.31 11.71
N ASP A 30 -1.56 -24.70 11.25
CA ASP A 30 -0.75 -23.79 12.08
C ASP A 30 -1.56 -22.61 12.61
N ILE A 31 -2.41 -22.03 11.77
CA ILE A 31 -3.28 -20.92 12.16
C ILE A 31 -4.30 -21.37 13.20
N CYS A 32 -4.93 -22.52 12.97
CA CYS A 32 -5.94 -23.08 13.88
C CYS A 32 -5.34 -23.42 15.24
N GLU A 33 -4.18 -24.07 15.27
CA GLU A 33 -3.45 -24.39 16.48
C GLU A 33 -3.10 -23.10 17.25
N LYS A 34 -2.52 -22.13 16.58
CA LYS A 34 -2.14 -20.83 17.16
C LYS A 34 -3.32 -20.04 17.69
N ALA A 35 -4.48 -20.14 17.03
CA ALA A 35 -5.72 -19.46 17.41
C ALA A 35 -6.53 -20.22 18.48
N GLY A 36 -6.22 -21.50 18.71
CA GLY A 36 -6.99 -22.38 19.59
C GLY A 36 -8.38 -22.70 19.06
N VAL A 37 -8.51 -22.89 17.74
CA VAL A 37 -9.79 -23.20 17.08
C VAL A 37 -9.65 -24.42 16.17
N SER A 38 -10.77 -25.05 15.79
CA SER A 38 -10.76 -26.13 14.78
C SER A 38 -10.73 -25.61 13.36
N SER A 39 -10.24 -26.42 12.40
CA SER A 39 -10.28 -26.12 10.97
C SER A 39 -11.72 -25.87 10.47
N ARG A 40 -12.73 -26.60 11.02
CA ARG A 40 -14.15 -26.31 10.76
C ARG A 40 -14.55 -24.90 11.20
N THR A 41 -13.98 -24.42 12.32
CA THR A 41 -14.22 -23.05 12.78
C THR A 41 -13.55 -22.04 11.87
N PHE A 42 -12.34 -22.30 11.39
CA PHE A 42 -11.64 -21.46 10.41
C PHE A 42 -12.49 -21.27 9.15
N TYR A 43 -12.90 -22.37 8.50
CA TYR A 43 -13.66 -22.34 7.25
C TYR A 43 -15.06 -21.71 7.37
N ARG A 44 -15.57 -21.51 8.56
CA ARG A 44 -16.79 -20.72 8.79
C ARG A 44 -16.59 -19.22 8.57
N TYR A 45 -15.33 -18.72 8.72
CA TYR A 45 -15.00 -17.28 8.63
C TYR A 45 -14.23 -16.94 7.36
N TYR A 46 -13.39 -17.83 6.89
CA TYR A 46 -12.47 -17.60 5.77
C TYR A 46 -12.47 -18.78 4.81
N SER A 47 -12.49 -18.50 3.51
CA SER A 47 -12.35 -19.50 2.46
C SER A 47 -10.96 -20.14 2.45
N ASP A 48 -9.95 -19.35 2.75
CA ASP A 48 -8.55 -19.73 2.71
C ASP A 48 -7.69 -18.78 3.56
N LYS A 49 -6.37 -19.05 3.62
CA LYS A 49 -5.42 -18.21 4.37
C LYS A 49 -5.19 -16.82 3.77
N HIS A 50 -5.45 -16.63 2.46
CA HIS A 50 -5.30 -15.33 1.80
C HIS A 50 -6.44 -14.39 2.22
N ALA A 51 -7.68 -14.90 2.28
CA ALA A 51 -8.81 -14.13 2.81
C ALA A 51 -8.57 -13.67 4.26
N LEU A 52 -7.93 -14.50 5.09
CA LEU A 52 -7.55 -14.10 6.43
C LEU A 52 -6.41 -13.06 6.43
N LEU A 53 -5.40 -13.22 5.57
CA LEU A 53 -4.29 -12.25 5.46
C LEU A 53 -4.80 -10.86 5.07
N LYS A 54 -5.77 -10.79 4.16
CA LYS A 54 -6.47 -9.54 3.81
C LYS A 54 -7.05 -8.85 5.05
N ASP A 55 -7.78 -9.58 5.87
CA ASP A 55 -8.36 -9.02 7.09
C ASP A 55 -7.29 -8.59 8.12
N VAL A 56 -6.17 -9.32 8.22
CA VAL A 56 -5.02 -8.90 9.05
C VAL A 56 -4.53 -7.53 8.60
N PHE A 57 -4.44 -7.34 7.30
CA PHE A 57 -3.95 -6.09 6.73
C PHE A 57 -4.89 -4.93 7.05
N VAL A 58 -6.19 -5.09 6.75
CA VAL A 58 -7.19 -4.07 7.05
C VAL A 58 -7.25 -3.73 8.53
N GLU A 59 -7.37 -4.73 9.40
CA GLU A 59 -7.58 -4.52 10.84
C GLU A 59 -6.31 -4.04 11.58
N CYS A 60 -5.13 -4.47 11.16
CA CYS A 60 -3.89 -4.18 11.89
C CYS A 60 -3.16 -2.93 11.38
N PHE A 61 -3.30 -2.61 10.09
CA PHE A 61 -2.55 -1.56 9.45
C PHE A 61 -3.44 -0.45 8.89
N PHE A 62 -4.39 -0.77 8.01
CA PHE A 62 -5.21 0.27 7.39
C PHE A 62 -6.21 0.95 8.32
N SER A 63 -6.75 0.24 9.32
CA SER A 63 -7.63 0.87 10.29
C SER A 63 -6.98 2.02 11.08
N LYS A 64 -5.67 2.14 11.00
CA LYS A 64 -4.88 3.19 11.64
C LYS A 64 -4.57 4.36 10.71
N ILE A 65 -4.77 4.18 9.42
CA ILE A 65 -4.58 5.26 8.44
C ILE A 65 -5.76 6.21 8.60
N SER A 66 -5.46 7.49 8.73
CA SER A 66 -6.48 8.52 8.91
C SER A 66 -7.47 8.50 7.76
N ALA A 67 -8.76 8.42 8.09
CA ALA A 67 -9.86 8.58 7.14
C ALA A 67 -10.20 10.06 6.89
N ASP A 68 -9.32 10.97 7.26
CA ASP A 68 -9.50 12.42 7.08
C ASP A 68 -9.54 12.75 5.59
N GLU A 69 -10.68 13.23 5.14
CA GLU A 69 -10.94 13.55 3.73
C GLU A 69 -10.16 14.77 3.24
N ASP A 70 -9.73 15.63 4.16
CA ASP A 70 -8.97 16.85 3.87
C ASP A 70 -7.46 16.62 3.86
N LYS A 71 -7.00 15.41 4.17
CA LYS A 71 -5.59 15.08 4.26
C LYS A 71 -4.94 15.02 2.87
N ASP A 72 -3.73 15.58 2.75
CA ASP A 72 -2.93 15.49 1.54
C ASP A 72 -2.64 14.00 1.22
N PRO A 73 -2.84 13.54 -0.03
CA PRO A 73 -2.52 12.16 -0.44
C PRO A 73 -1.10 11.72 -0.12
N TRP A 74 -0.14 12.65 -0.13
CA TRP A 74 1.26 12.36 0.21
C TRP A 74 1.47 12.08 1.69
N ASP A 75 0.68 12.72 2.57
CA ASP A 75 0.69 12.40 3.99
C ASP A 75 0.14 11.00 4.24
N ILE A 76 -0.87 10.58 3.46
CA ILE A 76 -1.42 9.21 3.49
C ILE A 76 -0.37 8.20 3.03
N THR A 77 0.35 8.50 1.94
CA THR A 77 1.45 7.66 1.45
C THR A 77 2.55 7.53 2.49
N GLU A 78 2.94 8.62 3.16
CA GLU A 78 3.93 8.58 4.24
C GLU A 78 3.43 7.74 5.43
N GLU A 79 2.16 7.83 5.81
CA GLU A 79 1.57 6.99 6.86
C GLU A 79 1.59 5.50 6.49
N ILE A 80 1.24 5.16 5.24
CA ILE A 80 1.32 3.78 4.73
C ILE A 80 2.76 3.27 4.82
N CYS A 81 3.71 4.05 4.33
CA CYS A 81 5.14 3.71 4.41
C CYS A 81 5.60 3.58 5.87
N GLY A 82 5.10 4.43 6.78
CA GLY A 82 5.37 4.35 8.21
C GLY A 82 4.86 3.07 8.84
N GLN A 83 3.63 2.64 8.50
CA GLN A 83 3.07 1.36 8.97
C GLN A 83 3.88 0.17 8.44
N ILE A 84 4.26 0.18 7.17
CA ILE A 84 5.10 -0.85 6.54
C ILE A 84 6.45 -0.93 7.28
N TYR A 85 7.10 0.19 7.51
CA TYR A 85 8.40 0.27 8.17
C TYR A 85 8.36 -0.18 9.63
N SER A 86 7.25 0.06 10.33
CA SER A 86 7.08 -0.32 11.73
C SER A 86 6.96 -1.83 11.95
N ASP A 87 6.64 -2.60 10.91
CA ASP A 87 6.45 -4.06 10.97
C ASP A 87 7.13 -4.78 9.78
N LYS A 88 8.43 -4.53 9.65
CA LYS A 88 9.26 -5.06 8.54
C LYS A 88 9.13 -6.55 8.35
N ASP A 89 9.10 -7.32 9.43
CA ASP A 89 9.04 -8.79 9.36
C ASP A 89 7.71 -9.23 8.72
N PHE A 90 6.59 -8.63 9.13
CA PHE A 90 5.29 -8.92 8.54
C PHE A 90 5.29 -8.63 7.04
N PHE A 91 5.74 -7.44 6.64
CA PHE A 91 5.73 -7.05 5.24
C PHE A 91 6.69 -7.89 4.40
N ASN A 92 7.92 -8.10 4.82
CA ASN A 92 8.88 -8.96 4.13
C ASN A 92 8.35 -10.38 3.89
N HIS A 93 7.65 -10.95 4.88
CA HIS A 93 7.14 -12.31 4.79
C HIS A 93 5.81 -12.43 4.04
N SER A 94 5.01 -11.36 3.96
CA SER A 94 3.74 -11.35 3.23
C SER A 94 3.89 -11.07 1.74
N PHE A 95 4.97 -10.41 1.32
CA PHE A 95 5.20 -9.97 -0.07
C PHE A 95 5.51 -11.08 -1.06
N GLU A 96 5.78 -12.29 -0.63
CA GLU A 96 6.01 -13.43 -1.52
C GLU A 96 4.73 -13.92 -2.23
N VAL A 97 3.57 -13.39 -1.86
CA VAL A 97 2.28 -13.79 -2.41
C VAL A 97 2.03 -13.08 -3.74
N LYS A 98 2.52 -13.66 -4.83
CA LYS A 98 2.17 -13.23 -6.20
C LYS A 98 0.90 -13.93 -6.67
N GLY A 99 -0.07 -13.18 -7.21
CA GLY A 99 -1.26 -13.75 -7.84
C GLY A 99 -2.51 -12.90 -7.67
N GLN A 100 -3.64 -13.33 -8.27
CA GLN A 100 -4.93 -12.61 -8.30
C GLN A 100 -5.54 -12.31 -6.92
N ASN A 101 -5.12 -13.02 -5.87
CA ASN A 101 -5.51 -12.78 -4.48
C ASN A 101 -4.38 -12.07 -3.70
N GLY A 102 -3.49 -11.39 -4.43
CA GLY A 102 -2.33 -10.75 -3.84
C GLY A 102 -2.73 -9.57 -2.95
N PHE A 103 -1.95 -9.39 -1.91
CA PHE A 103 -1.98 -8.28 -0.99
C PHE A 103 -2.16 -6.90 -1.69
N TRP A 104 -1.50 -6.69 -2.82
CA TRP A 104 -1.53 -5.44 -3.57
C TRP A 104 -2.89 -5.10 -4.19
N GLU A 105 -3.66 -6.09 -4.62
CA GLU A 105 -5.02 -5.87 -5.12
C GLU A 105 -5.92 -5.30 -4.01
N GLU A 106 -5.71 -5.75 -2.78
CA GLU A 106 -6.45 -5.23 -1.64
C GLU A 106 -6.00 -3.82 -1.27
N VAL A 107 -4.69 -3.56 -1.28
CA VAL A 107 -4.15 -2.21 -1.06
C VAL A 107 -4.68 -1.26 -2.11
N LYS A 108 -4.67 -1.66 -3.39
CA LYS A 108 -5.25 -0.87 -4.48
C LYS A 108 -6.71 -0.52 -4.21
N THR A 109 -7.52 -1.49 -3.81
CA THR A 109 -8.94 -1.27 -3.51
C THR A 109 -9.14 -0.22 -2.41
N ILE A 110 -8.25 -0.18 -1.43
CA ILE A 110 -8.30 0.79 -0.33
C ILE A 110 -7.82 2.18 -0.80
N LEU A 111 -6.75 2.24 -1.59
CA LEU A 111 -6.15 3.49 -2.07
C LEU A 111 -6.99 4.18 -3.15
N MET A 112 -7.71 3.42 -3.97
CA MET A 112 -8.48 3.94 -5.10
C MET A 112 -9.37 5.15 -4.75
N PRO A 113 -10.19 5.16 -3.68
CA PRO A 113 -11.02 6.31 -3.33
C PRO A 113 -10.22 7.57 -3.01
N TYR A 114 -9.00 7.44 -2.45
CA TYR A 114 -8.13 8.58 -2.13
C TYR A 114 -7.57 9.19 -3.41
N PHE A 115 -7.07 8.37 -4.32
CA PHE A 115 -6.58 8.83 -5.62
C PHE A 115 -7.69 9.45 -6.47
N GLN A 116 -8.88 8.86 -6.50
CA GLN A 116 -10.02 9.41 -7.23
C GLN A 116 -10.42 10.81 -6.77
N ARG A 117 -10.28 11.12 -5.48
CA ARG A 117 -10.54 12.47 -4.95
C ARG A 117 -9.45 13.47 -5.35
N SER A 118 -8.20 13.02 -5.40
CA SER A 118 -7.04 13.87 -5.70
C SER A 118 -6.91 14.22 -7.18
N PHE A 119 -7.48 13.40 -8.06
CA PHE A 119 -7.47 13.65 -9.51
C PHE A 119 -8.72 14.43 -9.90
N PRO A 120 -8.59 15.68 -10.40
CA PRO A 120 -9.72 16.47 -10.82
C PRO A 120 -10.45 15.82 -12.00
N SER A 121 -11.76 16.04 -12.08
CA SER A 121 -12.53 15.71 -13.29
C SER A 121 -12.11 16.64 -14.43
N VAL A 122 -11.86 16.11 -15.62
CA VAL A 122 -11.36 16.83 -16.80
C VAL A 122 -12.32 16.65 -17.99
N GLY A 123 -13.60 16.50 -17.75
CA GLY A 123 -14.64 16.42 -18.76
C GLY A 123 -14.55 15.15 -19.62
N GLU A 124 -14.35 15.27 -20.93
CA GLU A 124 -14.32 14.09 -21.82
C GLU A 124 -13.19 13.09 -21.52
N ALA A 125 -12.13 13.52 -20.83
CA ALA A 125 -11.05 12.67 -20.38
C ALA A 125 -11.44 11.76 -19.20
N ASP A 126 -12.59 11.98 -18.55
CA ASP A 126 -13.05 11.17 -17.41
C ASP A 126 -13.20 9.68 -17.73
N ARG A 127 -13.43 9.31 -19.00
CA ARG A 127 -13.48 7.90 -19.41
C ARG A 127 -12.15 7.16 -19.19
N MET A 128 -11.03 7.86 -19.23
CA MET A 128 -9.70 7.31 -19.01
C MET A 128 -9.19 7.57 -17.58
N ARG A 129 -9.91 8.37 -16.82
CA ARG A 129 -9.48 8.81 -15.48
C ARG A 129 -9.19 7.63 -14.56
N ASP A 130 -10.14 6.72 -14.40
CA ASP A 130 -9.98 5.55 -13.53
C ASP A 130 -8.82 4.65 -13.99
N PHE A 131 -8.63 4.51 -15.30
CA PHE A 131 -7.49 3.79 -15.86
C PHE A 131 -6.14 4.45 -15.49
N PHE A 132 -6.03 5.77 -15.59
CA PHE A 132 -4.82 6.48 -15.19
C PHE A 132 -4.56 6.39 -13.69
N ILE A 133 -5.59 6.58 -12.87
CA ILE A 133 -5.50 6.43 -11.41
C ILE A 133 -5.03 5.01 -11.05
N GLU A 134 -5.62 3.99 -11.65
CA GLU A 134 -5.23 2.59 -11.42
C GLU A 134 -3.76 2.35 -11.81
N THR A 135 -3.33 2.88 -12.93
CA THR A 135 -1.94 2.78 -13.40
C THR A 135 -0.97 3.47 -12.45
N ASP A 136 -1.32 4.64 -11.93
CA ASP A 136 -0.51 5.37 -10.96
C ASP A 136 -0.41 4.63 -9.62
N ILE A 137 -1.51 4.05 -9.14
CA ILE A 137 -1.51 3.21 -7.93
C ILE A 137 -0.58 2.00 -8.14
N TYR A 138 -0.65 1.30 -9.26
CA TYR A 138 0.25 0.17 -9.54
C TYR A 138 1.72 0.58 -9.58
N ARG A 139 2.03 1.75 -10.14
CA ARG A 139 3.37 2.30 -10.12
C ARG A 139 3.86 2.55 -8.71
N GLU A 140 3.05 3.19 -7.87
CA GLU A 140 3.38 3.47 -6.47
C GLU A 140 3.60 2.18 -5.68
N LEU A 141 2.68 1.22 -5.81
CA LEU A 141 2.79 -0.09 -5.16
C LEU A 141 4.05 -0.85 -5.59
N SER A 142 4.42 -0.78 -6.87
CA SER A 142 5.65 -1.40 -7.37
C SER A 142 6.91 -0.78 -6.76
N LEU A 143 6.92 0.53 -6.55
CA LEU A 143 8.03 1.23 -5.90
C LEU A 143 8.11 0.91 -4.41
N ILE A 144 6.97 0.80 -3.73
CA ILE A 144 6.90 0.34 -2.33
C ILE A 144 7.40 -1.10 -2.22
N GLU A 145 7.00 -2.00 -3.12
CA GLU A 145 7.50 -3.38 -3.17
C GLU A 145 9.01 -3.42 -3.31
N GLU A 146 9.58 -2.62 -4.20
CA GLU A 146 11.03 -2.56 -4.37
C GLU A 146 11.75 -2.01 -3.13
N TRP A 147 11.21 -0.97 -2.51
CA TRP A 147 11.74 -0.44 -1.26
C TRP A 147 11.75 -1.48 -0.13
N ILE A 148 10.70 -2.30 -0.01
CA ILE A 148 10.65 -3.41 0.95
C ILE A 148 11.70 -4.46 0.58
N ARG A 149 11.78 -4.87 -0.69
CA ARG A 149 12.73 -5.89 -1.18
C ARG A 149 14.18 -5.46 -0.96
N GLU A 150 14.48 -4.18 -1.09
CA GLU A 150 15.78 -3.57 -0.79
C GLU A 150 16.08 -3.46 0.71
N GLY A 151 15.17 -3.89 1.59
CA GLY A 151 15.32 -3.88 3.04
C GLY A 151 15.01 -2.56 3.71
N MET A 152 14.22 -1.69 3.03
CA MET A 152 13.79 -0.39 3.60
C MET A 152 14.96 0.43 4.14
N LYS A 153 15.98 0.63 3.31
CA LYS A 153 17.26 1.29 3.68
C LYS A 153 17.09 2.77 4.02
N ILE A 154 16.13 3.44 3.38
CA ILE A 154 15.75 4.83 3.66
C ILE A 154 14.49 4.88 4.51
N THR A 155 14.30 5.96 5.24
CA THR A 155 13.15 6.16 6.12
C THR A 155 11.86 6.33 5.32
N PRO A 156 10.67 6.10 5.94
CA PRO A 156 9.37 6.36 5.29
C PRO A 156 9.24 7.78 4.73
N ALA A 157 9.66 8.78 5.49
CA ALA A 157 9.59 10.17 5.06
C ALA A 157 10.50 10.45 3.85
N GLU A 158 11.73 9.92 3.83
CA GLU A 158 12.64 10.01 2.68
C GLU A 158 12.06 9.30 1.46
N PHE A 159 11.46 8.12 1.65
CA PHE A 159 10.87 7.36 0.57
C PHE A 159 9.62 8.06 -0.01
N ALA A 160 8.69 8.52 0.84
CA ALA A 160 7.51 9.28 0.43
C ALA A 160 7.89 10.58 -0.29
N SER A 161 8.90 11.29 0.21
CA SER A 161 9.46 12.49 -0.46
C SER A 161 10.04 12.15 -1.85
N ALA A 162 10.76 11.04 -1.97
CA ALA A 162 11.29 10.58 -3.27
C ALA A 162 10.17 10.20 -4.24
N LEU A 163 9.12 9.51 -3.77
CA LEU A 163 7.92 9.24 -4.57
C LEU A 163 7.29 10.52 -5.09
N ARG A 164 6.98 11.46 -4.20
CA ARG A 164 6.42 12.77 -4.55
C ARG A 164 7.27 13.49 -5.59
N SER A 165 8.58 13.53 -5.39
CA SER A 165 9.53 14.16 -6.31
C SER A 165 9.50 13.49 -7.70
N SER A 166 9.37 12.17 -7.77
CA SER A 166 9.27 11.43 -9.03
C SER A 166 8.04 11.84 -9.85
N TYR A 167 6.90 12.09 -9.21
CA TYR A 167 5.69 12.59 -9.87
C TYR A 167 5.89 14.00 -10.44
N ILE A 168 6.53 14.89 -9.66
CA ILE A 168 6.80 16.26 -10.09
C ILE A 168 7.74 16.26 -11.29
N ILE A 169 8.83 15.47 -11.24
CA ILE A 169 9.79 15.34 -12.35
C ILE A 169 9.06 14.85 -13.62
N TYR A 170 8.22 13.82 -13.47
CA TYR A 170 7.50 13.24 -14.61
C TYR A 170 6.49 14.22 -15.20
N ALA A 171 5.72 14.91 -14.35
CA ALA A 171 4.77 15.93 -14.78
C ALA A 171 5.47 17.10 -15.48
N THR A 172 6.60 17.55 -14.95
CA THR A 172 7.44 18.60 -15.54
C THR A 172 7.93 18.20 -16.92
N TRP A 173 8.52 17.00 -17.03
CA TRP A 173 9.02 16.48 -18.31
C TRP A 173 7.91 16.36 -19.37
N ILE A 174 6.74 15.82 -19.01
CA ILE A 174 5.59 15.73 -19.92
C ILE A 174 5.18 17.11 -20.38
N THR A 175 5.11 18.09 -19.47
CA THR A 175 4.69 19.45 -19.80
C THR A 175 5.71 20.13 -20.73
N GLU A 176 7.01 19.94 -20.52
CA GLU A 176 8.05 20.42 -21.44
C GLU A 176 7.88 19.83 -22.83
N VAL A 177 7.69 18.50 -22.92
CA VAL A 177 7.48 17.84 -24.22
C VAL A 177 6.20 18.33 -24.91
N ALA A 178 5.10 18.47 -24.16
CA ALA A 178 3.81 18.88 -24.71
C ALA A 178 3.74 20.35 -25.13
N THR A 179 4.45 21.24 -24.42
CA THR A 179 4.36 22.69 -24.61
C THR A 179 5.58 23.30 -25.33
N GLY A 180 6.67 22.55 -25.43
CA GLY A 180 7.96 23.04 -25.96
C GLY A 180 8.63 24.08 -25.04
N LYS A 181 8.17 24.24 -23.80
CA LYS A 181 8.73 25.19 -22.82
C LYS A 181 9.66 24.46 -21.85
N PRO A 182 10.85 25.02 -21.56
CA PRO A 182 11.80 24.41 -20.63
C PRO A 182 11.28 24.45 -19.17
N ALA A 183 11.75 23.51 -18.34
CA ALA A 183 11.39 23.42 -16.92
C ALA A 183 11.70 24.67 -16.11
N SER A 184 12.69 25.48 -16.57
CA SER A 184 13.01 26.78 -15.98
C SER A 184 11.84 27.78 -15.95
N ASP A 185 10.86 27.58 -16.80
CA ASP A 185 9.67 28.45 -16.92
C ASP A 185 8.55 28.08 -15.93
N PHE A 186 8.75 27.01 -15.13
CA PHE A 186 7.80 26.61 -14.11
C PHE A 186 8.09 27.28 -12.76
N PRO A 187 7.04 27.45 -11.91
CA PRO A 187 7.24 28.00 -10.58
C PRO A 187 8.31 27.23 -9.79
N GLN A 188 9.20 27.95 -9.15
CA GLN A 188 10.32 27.37 -8.39
C GLN A 188 9.85 26.38 -7.30
N GLU A 189 8.66 26.59 -6.75
CA GLU A 189 7.99 25.74 -5.76
C GLU A 189 7.72 24.32 -6.30
N MET A 190 7.50 24.16 -7.60
CA MET A 190 7.36 22.85 -8.24
C MET A 190 8.70 22.12 -8.40
N LEU A 191 9.81 22.84 -8.39
CA LEU A 191 11.16 22.30 -8.60
C LEU A 191 11.92 22.05 -7.28
N GLU A 192 11.46 22.58 -6.15
CA GLU A 192 12.14 22.43 -4.85
C GLU A 192 12.36 20.96 -4.43
N PRO A 193 11.39 20.03 -4.61
CA PRO A 193 11.60 18.62 -4.28
C PRO A 193 12.76 17.97 -5.05
N ILE A 194 13.11 18.49 -6.23
CA ILE A 194 14.18 17.95 -7.10
C ILE A 194 15.59 18.25 -6.51
N ARG A 195 15.73 19.26 -5.65
CA ARG A 195 17.03 19.67 -5.07
C ARG A 195 17.59 18.64 -4.08
N PHE A 196 16.74 17.80 -3.49
CA PHE A 196 17.17 16.75 -2.54
C PHE A 196 17.80 15.52 -3.22
N ILE A 197 17.59 15.33 -4.53
CA ILE A 197 18.12 14.18 -5.28
C ILE A 197 19.58 14.38 -5.71
N LYS A 198 20.11 15.61 -5.61
CA LYS A 198 21.46 15.98 -6.09
C LYS A 198 22.56 15.96 -5.01
N LYS A 199 22.31 15.36 -3.87
CA LYS A 199 23.33 15.10 -2.82
C LYS A 199 23.41 13.62 -2.54
#